data_73303ceb1e8c44bab10667ab7612f982
#
_entry.id   73303ceb1e8c44bab10667ab7612f982
#
_cell.length_a   1.000
_cell.length_b   1.000
_cell.length_c   1.000
_cell.angle_alpha   90.00
_cell.angle_beta   90.00
_cell.angle_gamma   90.00
#
_symmetry.space_group_name_H-M   'P 1'
#
loop_
_entity.id
_entity.type
_entity.pdbx_description
1 polymer ?
#
loop_
_entity_poly.entity_id
_entity_poly.type
_entity_poly.pdbx_seq_one_letter_code
_entity_poly.pdbx_strand_id
1 'polypeptide(L)'
;SAITAIVREIERAHKFGFTASEYARAKADYLRMLESAYNERNKVKNGAYVDEYVRHFIDNEPIPGIENEYAIMNQIVPNLSVEMVNSLIPALVTDSNLVVNVFFPEKEGLKVPSKKEVLAAINKVKAETLTAYEDKVSDEPLIPEKPQGGKITKQENGPFGSTILTLSNGVRVILKQTDFKADEIRMRAFSPGGSSLFPNDEIININVMNDVASIGGLGNFSNVDLEKVLAGKKASVSASVGGNTEG
;
A
#
# COMPACT_ATOMS: atom_id res chain seq x y z
N SER A 1 19.05 14.16 -9.47
CA SER A 1 19.45 12.96 -8.72
C SER A 1 18.35 12.58 -7.71
N ALA A 2 18.35 11.35 -7.21
CA ALA A 2 17.42 10.92 -6.17
C ALA A 2 17.49 11.83 -4.93
N ILE A 3 18.70 12.21 -4.50
CA ILE A 3 18.90 13.12 -3.36
C ILE A 3 18.17 14.45 -3.57
N THR A 4 18.31 15.07 -4.73
CA THR A 4 17.63 16.35 -5.03
C THR A 4 16.12 16.21 -5.07
N ALA A 5 15.59 15.08 -5.54
CA ALA A 5 14.15 14.82 -5.54
C ALA A 5 13.60 14.69 -4.11
N ILE A 6 14.24 13.84 -3.29
CA ILE A 6 13.81 13.64 -1.89
C ILE A 6 13.88 14.95 -1.10
N VAL A 7 15.01 15.66 -1.17
CA VAL A 7 15.16 16.94 -0.43
C VAL A 7 14.14 17.96 -0.91
N ARG A 8 13.83 18.01 -2.21
CA ARG A 8 12.83 18.94 -2.74
C ARG A 8 11.43 18.67 -2.17
N GLU A 9 11.02 17.42 -2.02
CA GLU A 9 9.73 17.10 -1.44
C GLU A 9 9.69 17.36 0.08
N ILE A 10 10.79 17.10 0.79
CA ILE A 10 10.91 17.50 2.22
C ILE A 10 10.80 19.01 2.38
N GLU A 11 11.53 19.79 1.59
CA GLU A 11 11.46 21.25 1.62
C GLU A 11 10.10 21.80 1.20
N ARG A 12 9.42 21.11 0.27
CA ARG A 12 8.06 21.44 -0.14
C ARG A 12 7.08 21.24 1.02
N ALA A 13 7.12 20.07 1.67
CA ALA A 13 6.30 19.79 2.85
C ALA A 13 6.60 20.79 3.99
N HIS A 14 7.87 21.11 4.20
CA HIS A 14 8.26 22.09 5.23
C HIS A 14 7.72 23.51 4.96
N LYS A 15 7.74 23.95 3.68
CA LYS A 15 7.31 25.31 3.29
C LYS A 15 5.80 25.46 3.18
N PHE A 16 5.10 24.43 2.70
CA PHE A 16 3.68 24.53 2.32
C PHE A 16 2.76 23.59 3.10
N GLY A 17 3.32 22.64 3.86
CA GLY A 17 2.55 21.62 4.55
C GLY A 17 1.99 20.56 3.61
N PHE A 18 1.20 19.68 4.18
CA PHE A 18 0.40 18.68 3.45
C PHE A 18 -0.94 19.27 3.02
N THR A 19 -1.48 18.78 1.93
CA THR A 19 -2.81 19.17 1.45
C THR A 19 -3.92 18.49 2.26
N ALA A 20 -5.13 19.04 2.23
CA ALA A 20 -6.28 18.44 2.90
C ALA A 20 -6.61 17.03 2.34
N SER A 21 -6.38 16.80 1.05
CA SER A 21 -6.62 15.51 0.40
C SER A 21 -5.58 14.45 0.81
N GLU A 22 -4.29 14.80 0.90
CA GLU A 22 -3.25 13.91 1.43
C GLU A 22 -3.56 13.51 2.88
N TYR A 23 -3.91 14.51 3.71
CA TYR A 23 -4.29 14.26 5.09
C TYR A 23 -5.53 13.38 5.22
N ALA A 24 -6.57 13.62 4.40
CA ALA A 24 -7.78 12.82 4.42
C ALA A 24 -7.51 11.34 4.08
N ARG A 25 -6.61 11.07 3.13
CA ARG A 25 -6.18 9.69 2.80
C ARG A 25 -5.42 9.05 3.94
N ALA A 26 -4.41 9.71 4.47
CA ALA A 26 -3.64 9.19 5.61
C ALA A 26 -4.54 8.89 6.83
N LYS A 27 -5.52 9.76 7.08
CA LYS A 27 -6.53 9.58 8.14
C LYS A 27 -7.41 8.36 7.88
N ALA A 28 -7.89 8.18 6.64
CA ALA A 28 -8.70 7.03 6.24
C ALA A 28 -7.91 5.72 6.38
N ASP A 29 -6.66 5.69 5.95
CA ASP A 29 -5.78 4.52 6.06
C ASP A 29 -5.50 4.16 7.53
N TYR A 30 -5.23 5.15 8.36
CA TYR A 30 -5.01 4.94 9.79
C TYR A 30 -6.24 4.37 10.48
N LEU A 31 -7.42 4.95 10.25
CA LEU A 31 -8.67 4.45 10.83
C LEU A 31 -9.02 3.05 10.35
N ARG A 32 -8.76 2.73 9.07
CA ARG A 32 -8.96 1.38 8.53
C ARG A 32 -7.97 0.37 9.13
N MET A 33 -6.71 0.77 9.33
CA MET A 33 -5.71 -0.07 10.00
C MET A 33 -6.15 -0.38 11.44
N LEU A 34 -6.59 0.63 12.16
CA LEU A 34 -7.06 0.51 13.55
C LEU A 34 -8.31 -0.38 13.66
N GLU A 35 -9.27 -0.21 12.74
CA GLU A 35 -10.46 -1.07 12.66
C GLU A 35 -10.08 -2.53 12.40
N SER A 36 -9.17 -2.78 11.46
CA SER A 36 -8.68 -4.13 11.17
C SER A 36 -7.99 -4.76 12.38
N ALA A 37 -7.16 -3.99 13.10
CA ALA A 37 -6.49 -4.45 14.31
C ALA A 37 -7.49 -4.81 15.42
N TYR A 38 -8.53 -3.99 15.60
CA TYR A 38 -9.61 -4.26 16.54
C TYR A 38 -10.41 -5.51 16.18
N ASN A 39 -10.77 -5.69 14.90
CA ASN A 39 -11.52 -6.86 14.44
C ASN A 39 -10.72 -8.15 14.58
N GLU A 40 -9.41 -8.10 14.37
CA GLU A 40 -8.48 -9.24 14.46
C GLU A 40 -7.87 -9.46 15.85
N ARG A 41 -8.28 -8.70 16.88
CA ARG A 41 -7.64 -8.71 18.21
C ARG A 41 -7.52 -10.09 18.87
N ASN A 42 -8.45 -10.98 18.59
CA ASN A 42 -8.44 -12.36 19.12
C ASN A 42 -7.62 -13.33 18.23
N LYS A 43 -7.03 -12.85 17.13
CA LYS A 43 -6.24 -13.62 16.15
C LYS A 43 -4.81 -13.11 16.03
N VAL A 44 -4.38 -12.23 16.94
CA VAL A 44 -3.04 -11.64 16.96
C VAL A 44 -2.01 -12.70 17.38
N LYS A 45 -0.86 -12.70 16.68
CA LYS A 45 0.27 -13.57 17.06
C LYS A 45 1.01 -13.00 18.27
N ASN A 46 1.53 -13.87 19.12
CA ASN A 46 2.28 -13.46 20.32
C ASN A 46 3.45 -12.50 20.03
N GLY A 47 4.10 -12.61 18.87
CA GLY A 47 5.19 -11.72 18.49
C GLY A 47 4.80 -10.23 18.49
N ALA A 48 3.58 -9.88 18.09
CA ALA A 48 3.13 -8.49 18.11
C ALA A 48 3.05 -7.91 19.54
N TYR A 49 2.64 -8.73 20.52
CA TYR A 49 2.64 -8.33 21.93
C TYR A 49 4.07 -8.18 22.49
N VAL A 50 5.00 -9.00 22.03
CA VAL A 50 6.42 -8.87 22.45
C VAL A 50 6.98 -7.52 22.02
N ASP A 51 6.73 -7.10 20.79
CA ASP A 51 7.18 -5.80 20.27
C ASP A 51 6.58 -4.62 21.06
N GLU A 52 5.31 -4.71 21.45
CA GLU A 52 4.65 -3.72 22.31
C GLU A 52 5.28 -3.65 23.69
N TYR A 53 5.54 -4.80 24.34
CA TYR A 53 6.15 -4.86 25.65
C TYR A 53 7.63 -4.37 25.64
N VAL A 54 8.36 -4.65 24.56
CA VAL A 54 9.74 -4.15 24.39
C VAL A 54 9.76 -2.62 24.30
N ARG A 55 8.88 -2.02 23.49
CA ARG A 55 8.75 -0.56 23.42
C ARG A 55 8.35 0.06 24.76
N HIS A 56 7.41 -0.58 25.46
CA HIS A 56 7.04 -0.14 26.81
C HIS A 56 8.24 -0.14 27.77
N PHE A 57 9.04 -1.21 27.74
CA PHE A 57 10.20 -1.35 28.62
C PHE A 57 11.32 -0.35 28.30
N ILE A 58 11.59 -0.12 27.00
CA ILE A 58 12.70 0.75 26.56
C ILE A 58 12.28 2.23 26.63
N ASP A 59 11.11 2.56 26.11
CA ASP A 59 10.65 3.93 25.83
C ASP A 59 9.56 4.41 26.79
N ASN A 60 9.12 3.55 27.72
CA ASN A 60 7.99 3.80 28.61
C ASN A 60 6.67 4.13 27.85
N GLU A 61 6.51 3.54 26.66
CA GLU A 61 5.33 3.70 25.83
C GLU A 61 4.10 3.07 26.53
N PRO A 62 2.95 3.75 26.60
CA PRO A 62 1.74 3.18 27.21
C PRO A 62 1.26 1.92 26.45
N ILE A 63 0.69 0.96 27.19
CA ILE A 63 0.04 -0.24 26.65
C ILE A 63 -1.48 -0.15 26.94
N PRO A 64 -2.26 0.59 26.17
CA PRO A 64 -3.69 0.76 26.40
C PRO A 64 -4.51 -0.50 26.07
N GLY A 65 -3.95 -1.37 25.21
CA GLY A 65 -4.70 -2.43 24.57
C GLY A 65 -5.57 -1.94 23.42
N ILE A 66 -5.77 -2.78 22.40
CA ILE A 66 -6.42 -2.38 21.16
C ILE A 66 -7.86 -1.88 21.33
N GLU A 67 -8.60 -2.41 22.31
CA GLU A 67 -9.98 -1.96 22.59
C GLU A 67 -10.02 -0.50 23.02
N ASN A 68 -9.13 -0.11 23.93
CA ASN A 68 -9.01 1.27 24.41
C ASN A 68 -8.43 2.18 23.33
N GLU A 69 -7.39 1.73 22.63
CA GLU A 69 -6.80 2.47 21.51
C GLU A 69 -7.84 2.76 20.42
N TYR A 70 -8.61 1.74 20.03
CA TYR A 70 -9.69 1.89 19.05
C TYR A 70 -10.74 2.93 19.50
N ALA A 71 -11.19 2.84 20.75
CA ALA A 71 -12.18 3.77 21.29
C ALA A 71 -11.64 5.22 21.34
N ILE A 72 -10.42 5.41 21.85
CA ILE A 72 -9.79 6.73 21.99
C ILE A 72 -9.51 7.35 20.61
N MET A 73 -8.91 6.59 19.69
CA MET A 73 -8.50 7.12 18.39
C MET A 73 -9.70 7.43 17.48
N ASN A 74 -10.80 6.68 17.59
CA ASN A 74 -12.04 7.03 16.89
C ASN A 74 -12.69 8.32 17.42
N GLN A 75 -12.36 8.75 18.62
CA GLN A 75 -12.80 10.05 19.12
C GLN A 75 -11.83 11.19 18.74
N ILE A 76 -10.53 10.94 18.78
CA ILE A 76 -9.50 11.96 18.54
C ILE A 76 -9.33 12.23 17.05
N VAL A 77 -9.07 11.20 16.25
CA VAL A 77 -8.64 11.33 14.86
C VAL A 77 -9.64 12.09 13.97
N PRO A 78 -10.98 11.89 14.09
CA PRO A 78 -11.94 12.71 13.34
C PRO A 78 -11.82 14.22 13.59
N ASN A 79 -11.41 14.61 14.78
CA ASN A 79 -11.32 16.02 15.21
C ASN A 79 -9.95 16.66 14.92
N LEU A 80 -8.96 15.90 14.46
CA LEU A 80 -7.68 16.45 14.03
C LEU A 80 -7.84 17.08 12.64
N SER A 81 -7.35 18.29 12.47
CA SER A 81 -7.31 18.99 11.18
C SER A 81 -5.94 18.92 10.52
N VAL A 82 -5.87 19.17 9.22
CA VAL A 82 -4.59 19.25 8.48
C VAL A 82 -3.73 20.38 8.99
N GLU A 83 -4.31 21.49 9.43
CA GLU A 83 -3.59 22.64 9.99
C GLU A 83 -2.89 22.26 11.30
N MET A 84 -3.54 21.46 12.16
CA MET A 84 -2.92 20.95 13.38
C MET A 84 -1.71 20.06 13.05
N VAL A 85 -1.82 19.19 12.06
CA VAL A 85 -0.71 18.34 11.62
C VAL A 85 0.41 19.19 11.01
N ASN A 86 0.06 20.12 10.13
CA ASN A 86 1.04 21.02 9.50
C ASN A 86 1.79 21.90 10.51
N SER A 87 1.18 22.26 11.62
CA SER A 87 1.83 23.02 12.68
C SER A 87 3.00 22.28 13.35
N LEU A 88 3.06 20.95 13.24
CA LEU A 88 4.14 20.14 13.80
C LEU A 88 5.35 20.01 12.87
N ILE A 89 5.20 20.26 11.56
CA ILE A 89 6.26 20.08 10.57
C ILE A 89 7.54 20.85 10.91
N PRO A 90 7.49 22.13 11.35
CA PRO A 90 8.70 22.87 11.71
C PRO A 90 9.50 22.26 12.87
N ALA A 91 8.85 21.47 13.73
CA ALA A 91 9.52 20.77 14.81
C ALA A 91 10.14 19.43 14.34
N LEU A 92 9.57 18.82 13.30
CA LEU A 92 10.02 17.53 12.74
C LEU A 92 11.12 17.71 11.68
N VAL A 93 11.07 18.79 10.90
CA VAL A 93 12.04 19.08 9.84
C VAL A 93 12.90 20.24 10.27
N THR A 94 14.11 19.96 10.75
CA THR A 94 15.07 20.96 11.23
C THR A 94 16.41 20.81 10.52
N ASP A 95 17.22 21.88 10.53
CA ASP A 95 18.58 21.85 10.02
C ASP A 95 19.59 21.25 11.01
N SER A 96 19.16 21.05 12.27
CA SER A 96 19.95 20.39 13.30
C SER A 96 19.69 18.89 13.32
N ASN A 97 20.71 18.13 13.73
CA ASN A 97 20.66 16.66 13.83
C ASN A 97 20.35 15.93 12.50
N LEU A 98 20.68 16.56 11.37
CA LEU A 98 20.51 15.96 10.06
C LEU A 98 21.65 14.98 9.76
N VAL A 99 21.32 13.71 9.59
CA VAL A 99 22.24 12.67 9.13
C VAL A 99 21.81 12.20 7.74
N VAL A 100 22.74 12.24 6.80
CA VAL A 100 22.52 11.78 5.43
C VAL A 100 23.36 10.55 5.15
N ASN A 101 22.71 9.40 5.04
CA ASN A 101 23.35 8.14 4.64
C ASN A 101 22.98 7.83 3.19
N VAL A 102 23.98 7.54 2.36
CA VAL A 102 23.79 7.21 0.97
C VAL A 102 24.40 5.83 0.70
N PHE A 103 23.59 4.89 0.28
CA PHE A 103 23.99 3.53 -0.02
C PHE A 103 24.07 3.32 -1.53
N PHE A 104 25.17 2.74 -1.99
CA PHE A 104 25.42 2.43 -3.40
C PHE A 104 25.81 0.96 -3.54
N PRO A 105 25.40 0.30 -4.64
CA PRO A 105 26.00 -0.97 -5.00
C PRO A 105 27.46 -0.75 -5.43
N GLU A 106 28.35 -1.65 -5.02
CA GLU A 106 29.71 -1.69 -5.54
C GLU A 106 29.66 -2.23 -6.97
N LYS A 107 29.76 -1.31 -7.96
CA LYS A 107 29.69 -1.64 -9.37
C LYS A 107 30.72 -0.84 -10.13
N GLU A 108 31.46 -1.53 -11.03
CA GLU A 108 32.44 -0.90 -11.90
C GLU A 108 31.80 0.23 -12.74
N GLY A 109 32.48 1.37 -12.81
CA GLY A 109 32.00 2.56 -13.52
C GLY A 109 30.97 3.42 -12.76
N LEU A 110 30.53 2.99 -11.58
CA LEU A 110 29.63 3.80 -10.77
C LEU A 110 30.43 4.83 -9.95
N LYS A 111 30.20 6.11 -10.21
CA LYS A 111 30.81 7.18 -9.43
C LYS A 111 29.99 7.45 -8.16
N VAL A 112 30.56 7.12 -7.00
CA VAL A 112 29.99 7.48 -5.70
C VAL A 112 30.17 8.98 -5.46
N PRO A 113 29.11 9.74 -5.15
CA PRO A 113 29.22 11.16 -4.88
C PRO A 113 30.01 11.40 -3.58
N SER A 114 30.88 12.39 -3.61
CA SER A 114 31.60 12.87 -2.45
C SER A 114 30.65 13.58 -1.45
N LYS A 115 31.06 13.68 -0.20
CA LYS A 115 30.34 14.48 0.82
C LYS A 115 30.03 15.90 0.33
N LYS A 116 31.00 16.55 -0.35
CA LYS A 116 30.85 17.90 -0.91
C LYS A 116 29.76 17.95 -1.98
N GLU A 117 29.68 16.95 -2.86
CA GLU A 117 28.66 16.88 -3.91
C GLU A 117 27.27 16.66 -3.32
N VAL A 118 27.15 15.80 -2.27
CA VAL A 118 25.88 15.58 -1.56
C VAL A 118 25.40 16.86 -0.88
N LEU A 119 26.26 17.54 -0.14
CA LEU A 119 25.92 18.81 0.52
C LEU A 119 25.58 19.90 -0.49
N ALA A 120 26.30 19.98 -1.60
CA ALA A 120 25.98 20.94 -2.67
C ALA A 120 24.59 20.67 -3.29
N ALA A 121 24.23 19.40 -3.48
CA ALA A 121 22.91 19.02 -3.97
C ALA A 121 21.79 19.44 -3.01
N ILE A 122 21.97 19.24 -1.71
CA ILE A 122 21.03 19.65 -0.66
C ILE A 122 20.88 21.18 -0.63
N ASN A 123 21.99 21.91 -0.55
CA ASN A 123 21.99 23.37 -0.49
C ASN A 123 21.38 23.99 -1.75
N LYS A 124 21.61 23.40 -2.92
CA LYS A 124 20.98 23.85 -4.16
C LYS A 124 19.44 23.79 -4.06
N VAL A 125 18.88 22.69 -3.55
CA VAL A 125 17.43 22.55 -3.40
C VAL A 125 16.87 23.54 -2.37
N LYS A 126 17.55 23.74 -1.25
CA LYS A 126 17.14 24.73 -0.23
C LYS A 126 17.04 26.16 -0.78
N ALA A 127 17.86 26.48 -1.79
CA ALA A 127 17.84 27.77 -2.47
C ALA A 127 16.80 27.87 -3.60
N GLU A 128 16.14 26.76 -3.98
CA GLU A 128 15.13 26.75 -5.04
C GLU A 128 13.84 27.45 -4.57
N THR A 129 13.22 28.19 -5.51
CA THR A 129 11.84 28.67 -5.31
C THR A 129 10.90 27.52 -5.63
N LEU A 130 10.26 26.97 -4.59
CA LEU A 130 9.33 25.85 -4.72
C LEU A 130 7.89 26.37 -4.78
N THR A 131 7.05 25.60 -5.46
CA THR A 131 5.58 25.76 -5.44
C THR A 131 4.95 24.70 -4.55
N ALA A 132 3.76 24.97 -4.01
CA ALA A 132 3.00 23.98 -3.26
C ALA A 132 2.70 22.74 -4.13
N TYR A 133 2.52 21.62 -3.46
CA TYR A 133 2.09 20.39 -4.14
C TYR A 133 0.63 20.51 -4.58
N GLU A 134 0.36 20.15 -5.82
CA GLU A 134 -0.99 20.01 -6.35
C GLU A 134 -1.36 18.53 -6.34
N ASP A 135 -2.27 18.17 -5.46
CA ASP A 135 -2.74 16.78 -5.36
C ASP A 135 -3.86 16.53 -6.37
N LYS A 136 -3.50 15.91 -7.49
CA LYS A 136 -4.45 15.49 -8.51
C LYS A 136 -4.98 14.10 -8.16
N VAL A 137 -6.25 14.01 -7.82
CA VAL A 137 -6.96 12.76 -7.59
C VAL A 137 -8.04 12.63 -8.66
N SER A 138 -8.13 11.46 -9.30
CA SER A 138 -9.20 11.19 -10.26
C SER A 138 -10.47 10.79 -9.53
N ASP A 139 -11.59 11.38 -9.92
CA ASP A 139 -12.93 11.02 -9.45
C ASP A 139 -13.57 9.92 -10.32
N GLU A 140 -12.84 9.41 -11.32
CA GLU A 140 -13.34 8.35 -12.19
C GLU A 140 -13.51 7.04 -11.41
N PRO A 141 -14.53 6.23 -11.72
CA PRO A 141 -14.65 4.90 -11.14
C PRO A 141 -13.55 3.98 -11.67
N LEU A 142 -12.99 3.10 -10.80
CA LEU A 142 -11.97 2.11 -11.20
C LEU A 142 -12.42 1.24 -12.37
N ILE A 143 -13.71 0.92 -12.44
CA ILE A 143 -14.33 0.14 -13.50
C ILE A 143 -15.47 0.99 -14.06
N PRO A 144 -15.28 1.66 -15.23
CA PRO A 144 -16.31 2.49 -15.84
C PRO A 144 -17.60 1.73 -16.15
N GLU A 145 -17.47 0.51 -16.65
CA GLU A 145 -18.61 -0.36 -16.96
C GLU A 145 -18.60 -1.59 -16.03
N LYS A 146 -19.57 -1.64 -15.13
CA LYS A 146 -19.70 -2.77 -14.22
C LYS A 146 -19.96 -4.05 -15.01
N PRO A 147 -19.09 -5.09 -14.91
CA PRO A 147 -19.29 -6.34 -15.62
C PRO A 147 -20.59 -7.02 -15.17
N GLN A 148 -21.30 -7.60 -16.13
CA GLN A 148 -22.49 -8.37 -15.80
C GLN A 148 -22.10 -9.70 -15.17
N GLY A 149 -22.62 -9.98 -13.99
CA GLY A 149 -22.39 -11.23 -13.28
C GLY A 149 -23.03 -12.43 -14.00
N GLY A 150 -22.36 -13.56 -13.98
CA GLY A 150 -22.93 -14.84 -14.40
C GLY A 150 -24.02 -15.31 -13.43
N LYS A 151 -25.01 -16.05 -13.93
CA LYS A 151 -26.04 -16.69 -13.07
C LYS A 151 -25.51 -17.99 -12.51
N ILE A 152 -25.88 -18.32 -11.28
CA ILE A 152 -25.60 -19.63 -10.68
C ILE A 152 -26.54 -20.64 -11.33
N THR A 153 -25.97 -21.66 -12.00
CA THR A 153 -26.74 -22.74 -12.65
C THR A 153 -26.78 -24.01 -11.82
N LYS A 154 -25.80 -24.21 -10.94
CA LYS A 154 -25.73 -25.38 -10.05
C LYS A 154 -25.06 -25.01 -8.74
N GLN A 155 -25.52 -25.60 -7.65
CA GLN A 155 -24.92 -25.51 -6.32
C GLN A 155 -24.81 -26.91 -5.71
N GLU A 156 -23.65 -27.25 -5.17
CA GLU A 156 -23.34 -28.54 -4.57
C GLU A 156 -22.54 -28.38 -3.29
N ASN A 157 -22.65 -29.33 -2.39
CA ASN A 157 -21.75 -29.43 -1.24
C ASN A 157 -20.40 -30.00 -1.71
N GLY A 158 -19.33 -29.29 -1.37
CA GLY A 158 -17.96 -29.70 -1.65
C GLY A 158 -17.27 -30.34 -0.43
N PRO A 159 -16.02 -30.78 -0.60
CA PRO A 159 -15.23 -31.33 0.49
C PRO A 159 -14.93 -30.27 1.55
N PHE A 160 -14.64 -30.72 2.78
CA PHE A 160 -14.30 -29.88 3.93
C PHE A 160 -15.34 -28.82 4.27
N GLY A 161 -16.63 -29.05 3.98
CA GLY A 161 -17.70 -28.11 4.22
C GLY A 161 -17.65 -26.86 3.32
N SER A 162 -17.11 -26.99 2.10
CA SER A 162 -17.17 -25.96 1.07
C SER A 162 -18.49 -26.05 0.30
N THR A 163 -18.84 -24.97 -0.39
CA THR A 163 -19.94 -24.91 -1.36
C THR A 163 -19.35 -24.71 -2.75
N ILE A 164 -19.76 -25.53 -3.71
CA ILE A 164 -19.32 -25.42 -5.10
C ILE A 164 -20.48 -24.83 -5.91
N LEU A 165 -20.20 -23.70 -6.58
CA LEU A 165 -21.14 -23.07 -7.49
C LEU A 165 -20.64 -23.24 -8.92
N THR A 166 -21.55 -23.53 -9.85
CA THR A 166 -21.26 -23.45 -11.30
C THR A 166 -22.02 -22.26 -11.86
N LEU A 167 -21.30 -21.41 -12.56
CA LEU A 167 -21.88 -20.21 -13.18
C LEU A 167 -22.31 -20.52 -14.65
N SER A 168 -23.17 -19.67 -15.19
CA SER A 168 -23.71 -19.83 -16.56
C SER A 168 -22.63 -19.76 -17.67
N ASN A 169 -21.48 -19.17 -17.36
CA ASN A 169 -20.30 -19.13 -18.25
C ASN A 169 -19.33 -20.30 -18.06
N GLY A 170 -19.71 -21.31 -17.25
CA GLY A 170 -18.90 -22.50 -16.99
C GLY A 170 -17.88 -22.35 -15.84
N VAL A 171 -17.71 -21.15 -15.28
CA VAL A 171 -16.78 -20.94 -14.15
C VAL A 171 -17.28 -21.69 -12.93
N ARG A 172 -16.37 -22.41 -12.27
CA ARG A 172 -16.62 -23.04 -10.96
C ARG A 172 -16.07 -22.15 -9.85
N VAL A 173 -16.90 -21.84 -8.87
CA VAL A 173 -16.53 -21.07 -7.69
C VAL A 173 -16.63 -21.98 -6.46
N ILE A 174 -15.56 -22.08 -5.71
CA ILE A 174 -15.51 -22.87 -4.46
C ILE A 174 -15.47 -21.89 -3.31
N LEU A 175 -16.51 -21.88 -2.50
CA LEU A 175 -16.62 -21.01 -1.32
C LEU A 175 -16.35 -21.82 -0.06
N LYS A 176 -15.45 -21.32 0.77
CA LYS A 176 -15.17 -21.91 2.09
C LYS A 176 -15.16 -20.81 3.14
N GLN A 177 -16.14 -20.84 4.01
CA GLN A 177 -16.12 -20.00 5.21
C GLN A 177 -15.15 -20.59 6.24
N THR A 178 -14.33 -19.75 6.83
CA THR A 178 -13.39 -20.10 7.90
C THR A 178 -13.43 -19.05 9.00
N ASP A 179 -12.89 -19.38 10.15
CA ASP A 179 -12.76 -18.50 11.33
C ASP A 179 -11.31 -18.10 11.62
N PHE A 180 -10.40 -18.33 10.65
CA PHE A 180 -8.97 -18.04 10.84
C PHE A 180 -8.69 -16.53 10.97
N LYS A 181 -9.48 -15.73 10.27
CA LYS A 181 -9.47 -14.28 10.30
C LYS A 181 -10.89 -13.75 10.34
N ALA A 182 -11.10 -12.66 11.07
CA ALA A 182 -12.42 -12.03 11.20
C ALA A 182 -12.72 -11.03 10.06
N ASP A 183 -11.70 -10.41 9.50
CA ASP A 183 -11.80 -9.32 8.52
C ASP A 183 -10.93 -9.57 7.28
N GLU A 184 -11.02 -10.77 6.70
CA GLU A 184 -10.25 -11.14 5.51
C GLU A 184 -11.06 -12.01 4.55
N ILE A 185 -11.06 -11.64 3.26
CA ILE A 185 -11.52 -12.48 2.16
C ILE A 185 -10.33 -12.75 1.26
N ARG A 186 -9.99 -14.02 1.07
CA ARG A 186 -8.98 -14.46 0.12
C ARG A 186 -9.63 -15.11 -1.08
N MET A 187 -9.31 -14.58 -2.25
CA MET A 187 -9.76 -15.15 -3.53
C MET A 187 -8.54 -15.58 -4.35
N ARG A 188 -8.67 -16.74 -5.01
CA ARG A 188 -7.72 -17.18 -6.02
C ARG A 188 -8.52 -17.66 -7.22
N ALA A 189 -8.23 -17.11 -8.38
CA ALA A 189 -8.75 -17.60 -9.65
C ALA A 189 -7.60 -18.24 -10.44
N PHE A 190 -7.87 -19.27 -11.21
CA PHE A 190 -6.90 -19.85 -12.14
C PHE A 190 -7.61 -20.60 -13.27
N SER A 191 -6.97 -20.63 -14.42
CA SER A 191 -7.34 -21.46 -15.57
C SER A 191 -6.12 -22.25 -16.06
N PRO A 192 -6.33 -23.39 -16.76
CA PRO A 192 -5.26 -24.03 -17.51
C PRO A 192 -4.72 -23.09 -18.58
N GLY A 193 -3.40 -23.05 -18.75
CA GLY A 193 -2.76 -22.14 -19.69
C GLY A 193 -1.30 -21.93 -19.34
N GLY A 194 -0.94 -20.69 -19.08
CA GLY A 194 0.40 -20.30 -18.66
C GLY A 194 1.43 -20.34 -19.78
N SER A 195 2.71 -20.32 -19.43
CA SER A 195 3.81 -20.26 -20.38
C SER A 195 3.90 -21.49 -21.31
N SER A 196 3.24 -22.61 -20.95
CA SER A 196 3.18 -23.81 -21.81
C SER A 196 2.44 -23.61 -23.14
N LEU A 197 1.64 -22.54 -23.25
CA LEU A 197 0.91 -22.19 -24.47
C LEU A 197 1.73 -21.36 -25.47
N PHE A 198 2.94 -20.94 -25.08
CA PHE A 198 3.78 -20.02 -25.83
C PHE A 198 5.06 -20.74 -26.34
N PRO A 199 5.63 -20.30 -27.46
CA PRO A 199 6.90 -20.82 -27.94
C PRO A 199 8.06 -20.38 -27.02
N ASN A 200 9.18 -21.12 -27.04
CA ASN A 200 10.31 -20.94 -26.14
C ASN A 200 10.97 -19.57 -26.24
N ASP A 201 10.91 -18.91 -27.37
CA ASP A 201 11.45 -17.57 -27.60
C ASP A 201 10.64 -16.46 -26.92
N GLU A 202 9.37 -16.74 -26.55
CA GLU A 202 8.50 -15.81 -25.83
C GLU A 202 8.57 -15.96 -24.29
N ILE A 203 9.21 -17.00 -23.78
CA ILE A 203 9.23 -17.30 -22.34
C ILE A 203 9.80 -16.15 -21.52
N ILE A 204 10.80 -15.43 -22.04
CA ILE A 204 11.39 -14.26 -21.35
C ILE A 204 10.34 -13.16 -21.17
N ASN A 205 9.57 -12.86 -22.22
CA ASN A 205 8.51 -11.85 -22.18
C ASN A 205 7.42 -12.23 -21.16
N ILE A 206 7.06 -13.52 -21.12
CA ILE A 206 6.04 -14.02 -20.20
C ILE A 206 6.51 -13.95 -18.76
N ASN A 207 7.77 -14.25 -18.48
CA ASN A 207 8.33 -14.19 -17.12
C ASN A 207 8.34 -12.75 -16.55
N VAL A 208 8.53 -11.73 -17.39
CA VAL A 208 8.50 -10.32 -16.96
C VAL A 208 7.09 -9.71 -17.02
N MET A 209 6.11 -10.39 -17.61
CA MET A 209 4.75 -9.86 -17.78
C MET A 209 4.08 -9.53 -16.44
N ASN A 210 4.27 -10.37 -15.42
CA ASN A 210 3.69 -10.14 -14.09
C ASN A 210 4.26 -8.86 -13.46
N ASP A 211 5.56 -8.61 -13.63
CA ASP A 211 6.22 -7.40 -13.13
C ASP A 211 5.73 -6.17 -13.90
N VAL A 212 5.64 -6.28 -15.22
CA VAL A 212 5.10 -5.18 -16.07
C VAL A 212 3.66 -4.87 -15.74
N ALA A 213 2.81 -5.89 -15.57
CA ALA A 213 1.42 -5.71 -15.18
C ALA A 213 1.29 -5.03 -13.81
N SER A 214 2.15 -5.40 -12.85
CA SER A 214 2.15 -4.80 -11.51
C SER A 214 2.58 -3.33 -11.49
N ILE A 215 3.43 -2.91 -12.44
CA ILE A 215 3.91 -1.52 -12.58
C ILE A 215 2.90 -0.68 -13.39
N GLY A 216 2.16 -1.30 -14.30
CA GLY A 216 1.30 -0.61 -15.26
C GLY A 216 0.07 0.08 -14.67
N GLY A 217 -0.32 -0.26 -13.45
CA GLY A 217 -1.55 0.24 -12.86
C GLY A 217 -2.80 -0.56 -13.29
N LEU A 218 -3.97 0.06 -13.26
CA LEU A 218 -5.24 -0.56 -13.62
C LEU A 218 -6.12 0.40 -14.43
N GLY A 219 -6.51 0.00 -15.62
CA GLY A 219 -7.32 0.83 -16.52
C GLY A 219 -6.64 2.18 -16.82
N ASN A 220 -7.27 3.28 -16.44
CA ASN A 220 -6.74 4.63 -16.61
C ASN A 220 -5.89 5.11 -15.42
N PHE A 221 -5.74 4.29 -14.38
CA PHE A 221 -5.05 4.65 -13.15
C PHE A 221 -3.61 4.14 -13.13
N SER A 222 -2.66 5.03 -12.92
CA SER A 222 -1.31 4.65 -12.53
C SER A 222 -1.31 4.02 -11.13
N ASN A 223 -0.22 3.34 -10.72
CA ASN A 223 -0.11 2.82 -9.36
C ASN A 223 -0.24 3.92 -8.29
N VAL A 224 0.29 5.11 -8.56
CA VAL A 224 0.16 6.25 -7.65
C VAL A 224 -1.30 6.71 -7.52
N ASP A 225 -2.04 6.73 -8.63
CA ASP A 225 -3.46 7.07 -8.60
C ASP A 225 -4.29 6.00 -7.92
N LEU A 226 -3.95 4.72 -8.11
CA LEU A 226 -4.59 3.60 -7.42
C LEU A 226 -4.43 3.69 -5.90
N GLU A 227 -3.24 3.99 -5.41
CA GLU A 227 -3.00 4.21 -3.98
C GLU A 227 -3.89 5.33 -3.43
N LYS A 228 -4.04 6.42 -4.19
CA LYS A 228 -4.91 7.54 -3.80
C LYS A 228 -6.40 7.17 -3.75
N VAL A 229 -6.90 6.49 -4.78
CA VAL A 229 -8.32 6.10 -4.90
C VAL A 229 -8.70 4.97 -3.95
N LEU A 230 -7.74 4.12 -3.59
CA LEU A 230 -7.93 3.01 -2.66
C LEU A 230 -7.66 3.36 -1.20
N ALA A 231 -7.30 4.60 -0.88
CA ALA A 231 -7.05 5.01 0.50
C ALA A 231 -8.26 4.68 1.42
N GLY A 232 -7.98 4.14 2.60
CA GLY A 232 -8.98 3.63 3.52
C GLY A 232 -9.58 2.26 3.14
N LYS A 233 -9.12 1.64 2.05
CA LYS A 233 -9.56 0.30 1.61
C LYS A 233 -8.38 -0.67 1.67
N LYS A 234 -8.63 -1.88 2.14
CA LYS A 234 -7.63 -2.94 2.16
C LYS A 234 -7.98 -3.96 1.08
N ALA A 235 -7.49 -3.72 -0.14
CA ALA A 235 -7.68 -4.61 -1.28
C ALA A 235 -6.38 -4.72 -2.07
N SER A 236 -6.07 -5.92 -2.54
CA SER A 236 -4.96 -6.17 -3.46
C SER A 236 -5.36 -7.23 -4.47
N VAL A 237 -4.97 -7.04 -5.70
CA VAL A 237 -5.15 -8.01 -6.80
C VAL A 237 -3.83 -8.12 -7.54
N SER A 238 -3.43 -9.33 -7.87
CA SER A 238 -2.26 -9.59 -8.71
C SER A 238 -2.62 -10.61 -9.76
N ALA A 239 -2.20 -10.38 -11.00
CA ALA A 239 -2.23 -11.39 -12.07
C ALA A 239 -0.95 -12.22 -12.00
N SER A 240 -1.04 -13.48 -12.41
CA SER A 240 0.12 -14.38 -12.48
C SER A 240 0.03 -15.33 -13.65
N VAL A 241 1.17 -15.60 -14.29
CA VAL A 241 1.32 -16.63 -15.31
C VAL A 241 2.37 -17.62 -14.81
N GLY A 242 1.94 -18.86 -14.61
CA GLY A 242 2.83 -19.97 -14.25
C GLY A 242 3.18 -20.85 -15.46
N GLY A 243 3.74 -22.05 -15.19
CA GLY A 243 4.07 -23.00 -16.27
C GLY A 243 2.85 -23.49 -17.05
N ASN A 244 1.83 -24.00 -16.34
CA ASN A 244 0.63 -24.62 -16.90
C ASN A 244 -0.68 -23.97 -16.45
N THR A 245 -0.63 -22.87 -15.73
CA THR A 245 -1.79 -22.15 -15.22
C THR A 245 -1.56 -20.65 -15.25
N GLU A 246 -2.65 -19.91 -15.37
CA GLU A 246 -2.70 -18.47 -15.27
C GLU A 246 -3.86 -18.02 -14.36
N GLY A 247 -3.76 -16.84 -13.73
CA GLY A 247 -4.80 -16.35 -12.84
C GLY A 247 -4.47 -15.05 -12.13
#